data_2f489fb3318e9a7869d0d4e547dd37ec
#
_entry.id   2f489fb3318e9a7869d0d4e547dd37ec
#
_cell.length_a   1.000
_cell.length_b   1.000
_cell.length_c   1.000
_cell.angle_alpha   90.00
_cell.angle_beta   90.00
_cell.angle_gamma   90.00
#
_symmetry.space_group_name_H-M   'P 1'
#
loop_
_entity.id
_entity.type
_entity.pdbx_description
1 polymer ?
#
loop_
_entity_poly.entity_id
_entity_poly.type
_entity_poly.pdbx_seq_one_letter_code
_entity_poly.pdbx_strand_id
1 'polypeptide(L)'
;MKRAIYPGSFDPVTLGHLDIIKRSAKIVDELVVGVLNNNSKTPLFSVENRVKMLEEVVKDLPNVKVMAFEGLLVDFARKLDAQIIVRGLRAVTDFEYELQMSQTNMVLDQDIDTIFFTTCLEYAYLSSSTVKEAAYYGADISRFVPESVVHQVYNKIKEKKEKENEQ
;
A
#
# COMPACT_ATOMS: atom_id res chain seq x y z
N MET A 1 -12.08 -3.21 -20.78
CA MET A 1 -10.77 -3.42 -20.07
C MET A 1 -11.07 -3.48 -18.59
N LYS A 2 -10.74 -4.59 -17.91
CA LYS A 2 -10.96 -4.75 -16.48
C LYS A 2 -9.83 -4.06 -15.70
N ARG A 3 -10.10 -2.89 -15.15
CA ARG A 3 -9.15 -2.11 -14.36
C ARG A 3 -9.50 -2.16 -12.88
N ALA A 4 -8.49 -2.32 -12.03
CA ALA A 4 -8.63 -2.27 -10.59
C ALA A 4 -7.67 -1.27 -9.95
N ILE A 5 -8.02 -0.81 -8.76
CA ILE A 5 -7.15 0.03 -7.93
C ILE A 5 -6.84 -0.72 -6.64
N TYR A 6 -5.56 -0.78 -6.28
CA TYR A 6 -5.12 -1.19 -4.96
C TYR A 6 -4.61 0.03 -4.20
N PRO A 7 -5.43 0.64 -3.33
CA PRO A 7 -5.07 1.85 -2.60
C PRO A 7 -4.33 1.53 -1.31
N GLY A 8 -3.41 2.40 -0.93
CA GLY A 8 -2.72 2.29 0.35
C GLY A 8 -1.75 3.44 0.60
N SER A 9 -1.22 3.49 1.82
CA SER A 9 -0.16 4.45 2.17
C SER A 9 1.21 3.98 1.70
N PHE A 10 1.49 2.68 1.77
CA PHE A 10 2.77 2.05 1.37
C PHE A 10 3.99 2.77 1.97
N ASP A 11 3.99 2.94 3.27
CA ASP A 11 4.98 3.74 4.01
C ASP A 11 5.75 2.91 5.07
N PRO A 12 6.66 2.02 4.63
CA PRO A 12 7.00 1.63 3.26
C PRO A 12 6.11 0.52 2.68
N VAL A 13 6.30 0.19 1.39
CA VAL A 13 5.77 -1.03 0.79
C VAL A 13 6.38 -2.25 1.49
N THR A 14 5.55 -3.29 1.73
CA THR A 14 5.96 -4.55 2.38
C THR A 14 5.82 -5.73 1.43
N LEU A 15 6.40 -6.88 1.80
CA LEU A 15 6.20 -8.13 1.06
C LEU A 15 4.74 -8.57 1.04
N GLY A 16 3.97 -8.26 2.09
CA GLY A 16 2.53 -8.48 2.11
C GLY A 16 1.78 -7.64 1.07
N HIS A 17 2.15 -6.37 0.90
CA HIS A 17 1.60 -5.54 -0.19
C HIS A 17 1.96 -6.10 -1.56
N LEU A 18 3.22 -6.51 -1.75
CA LEU A 18 3.69 -7.07 -3.02
C LEU A 18 2.98 -8.39 -3.38
N ASP A 19 2.67 -9.25 -2.40
CA ASP A 19 1.86 -10.45 -2.60
C ASP A 19 0.48 -10.11 -3.18
N ILE A 20 -0.23 -9.17 -2.55
CA ILE A 20 -1.54 -8.71 -3.04
C ILE A 20 -1.43 -8.10 -4.44
N ILE A 21 -0.43 -7.26 -4.71
CA ILE A 21 -0.21 -6.67 -6.03
C ILE A 21 -0.04 -7.75 -7.09
N LYS A 22 0.86 -8.73 -6.86
CA LYS A 22 1.12 -9.82 -7.81
C LYS A 22 -0.11 -10.68 -8.08
N ARG A 23 -0.90 -10.96 -7.05
CA ARG A 23 -2.12 -11.78 -7.19
C ARG A 23 -3.23 -11.01 -7.88
N SER A 24 -3.42 -9.74 -7.57
CA SER A 24 -4.40 -8.86 -8.20
C SER A 24 -4.08 -8.65 -9.69
N ALA A 25 -2.81 -8.42 -10.02
CA ALA A 25 -2.37 -8.22 -11.40
C ALA A 25 -2.70 -9.42 -12.33
N LYS A 26 -2.86 -10.64 -11.78
CA LYS A 26 -3.21 -11.83 -12.55
C LYS A 26 -4.68 -11.92 -12.98
N ILE A 27 -5.56 -11.16 -12.32
CA ILE A 27 -7.02 -11.26 -12.53
C ILE A 27 -7.64 -10.03 -13.19
N VAL A 28 -6.83 -9.01 -13.49
CA VAL A 28 -7.25 -7.78 -14.17
C VAL A 28 -6.35 -7.46 -15.36
N ASP A 29 -6.88 -6.69 -16.31
CA ASP A 29 -6.11 -6.23 -17.46
C ASP A 29 -5.10 -5.13 -17.07
N GLU A 30 -5.48 -4.28 -16.12
CA GLU A 30 -4.62 -3.22 -15.55
C GLU A 30 -4.88 -3.06 -14.06
N LEU A 31 -3.82 -3.07 -13.25
CA LEU A 31 -3.85 -2.74 -11.82
C LEU A 31 -3.17 -1.38 -11.59
N VAL A 32 -3.88 -0.46 -10.95
CA VAL A 32 -3.30 0.80 -10.49
C VAL A 32 -3.05 0.72 -8.98
N VAL A 33 -1.80 0.76 -8.56
CA VAL A 33 -1.42 0.91 -7.16
C VAL A 33 -1.54 2.38 -6.80
N GLY A 34 -2.56 2.71 -6.02
CA GLY A 34 -2.88 4.08 -5.63
C GLY A 34 -2.21 4.48 -4.32
N VAL A 35 -1.19 5.35 -4.38
CA VAL A 35 -0.49 5.87 -3.21
C VAL A 35 -1.25 7.06 -2.64
N LEU A 36 -1.89 6.87 -1.48
CA LEU A 36 -2.67 7.94 -0.84
C LEU A 36 -1.75 9.02 -0.26
N ASN A 37 -1.96 10.25 -0.68
CA ASN A 37 -1.43 11.42 -0.03
C ASN A 37 -2.37 11.85 1.10
N ASN A 38 -2.03 11.52 2.35
CA ASN A 38 -2.81 11.91 3.52
C ASN A 38 -2.06 12.98 4.31
N ASN A 39 -2.49 14.21 4.16
CA ASN A 39 -1.88 15.38 4.81
C ASN A 39 -2.05 15.40 6.34
N SER A 40 -2.94 14.57 6.90
CA SER A 40 -3.18 14.49 8.35
C SER A 40 -2.21 13.57 9.11
N LYS A 41 -1.38 12.81 8.40
CA LYS A 41 -0.38 11.89 8.97
C LYS A 41 1.02 12.35 8.61
N THR A 42 1.97 12.16 9.52
CA THR A 42 3.40 12.36 9.24
C THR A 42 4.01 11.03 8.78
N PRO A 43 4.11 10.78 7.47
CA PRO A 43 4.68 9.55 6.95
C PRO A 43 6.20 9.52 7.12
N LEU A 44 6.80 8.32 7.08
CA LEU A 44 8.25 8.18 7.06
C LEU A 44 8.83 8.66 5.72
N PHE A 45 8.15 8.34 4.63
CA PHE A 45 8.54 8.71 3.27
C PHE A 45 7.54 9.69 2.64
N SER A 46 8.04 10.65 1.85
CA SER A 46 7.17 11.50 1.03
C SER A 46 6.39 10.67 0.02
N VAL A 47 5.30 11.23 -0.51
CA VAL A 47 4.49 10.56 -1.55
C VAL A 47 5.34 10.17 -2.75
N GLU A 48 6.20 11.08 -3.21
CA GLU A 48 7.09 10.88 -4.36
C GLU A 48 8.06 9.71 -4.13
N ASN A 49 8.61 9.60 -2.92
CA ASN A 49 9.51 8.51 -2.57
C ASN A 49 8.77 7.17 -2.50
N ARG A 50 7.53 7.16 -1.97
CA ARG A 50 6.71 5.94 -1.92
C ARG A 50 6.31 5.47 -3.32
N VAL A 51 5.99 6.41 -4.23
CA VAL A 51 5.71 6.10 -5.64
C VAL A 51 6.94 5.49 -6.31
N LYS A 52 8.11 6.14 -6.23
CA LYS A 52 9.37 5.63 -6.81
C LYS A 52 9.74 4.25 -6.28
N MET A 53 9.56 4.05 -4.98
CA MET A 53 9.83 2.77 -4.32
C MET A 53 8.92 1.65 -4.87
N LEU A 54 7.64 1.94 -5.05
CA LEU A 54 6.68 1.02 -5.65
C LEU A 54 6.99 0.75 -7.13
N GLU A 55 7.29 1.78 -7.92
CA GLU A 55 7.65 1.63 -9.33
C GLU A 55 8.83 0.67 -9.51
N GLU A 56 9.87 0.79 -8.68
CA GLU A 56 11.00 -0.14 -8.69
C GLU A 56 10.58 -1.58 -8.33
N VAL A 57 9.73 -1.72 -7.32
CA VAL A 57 9.28 -3.03 -6.81
C VAL A 57 8.38 -3.76 -7.81
N VAL A 58 7.61 -3.02 -8.62
CA VAL A 58 6.65 -3.61 -9.58
C VAL A 58 7.13 -3.56 -11.03
N LYS A 59 8.35 -3.14 -11.32
CA LYS A 59 8.88 -2.93 -12.68
C LYS A 59 8.74 -4.13 -13.62
N ASP A 60 8.73 -5.34 -13.07
CA ASP A 60 8.57 -6.60 -13.83
C ASP A 60 7.10 -7.02 -14.02
N LEU A 61 6.15 -6.19 -13.59
CA LEU A 61 4.71 -6.41 -13.75
C LEU A 61 4.14 -5.44 -14.81
N PRO A 62 4.06 -5.85 -16.09
CA PRO A 62 3.78 -4.92 -17.19
C PRO A 62 2.39 -4.29 -17.17
N ASN A 63 1.43 -4.92 -16.47
CA ASN A 63 0.06 -4.42 -16.32
C ASN A 63 -0.17 -3.69 -14.98
N VAL A 64 0.89 -3.36 -14.23
CA VAL A 64 0.80 -2.60 -12.98
C VAL A 64 1.33 -1.19 -13.19
N LYS A 65 0.54 -0.21 -12.78
CA LYS A 65 0.91 1.22 -12.74
C LYS A 65 0.90 1.72 -11.32
N VAL A 66 1.74 2.70 -11.01
CA VAL A 66 1.76 3.35 -9.70
C VAL A 66 1.37 4.81 -9.89
N MET A 67 0.44 5.29 -9.08
CA MET A 67 -0.05 6.67 -9.15
C MET A 67 -0.31 7.21 -7.74
N ALA A 68 0.08 8.45 -7.48
CA ALA A 68 -0.35 9.16 -6.28
C ALA A 68 -1.78 9.68 -6.45
N PHE A 69 -2.55 9.72 -5.36
CA PHE A 69 -3.85 10.37 -5.34
C PHE A 69 -4.13 11.03 -3.99
N GLU A 70 -5.06 11.97 -4.02
CA GLU A 70 -5.56 12.70 -2.86
C GLU A 70 -7.08 12.75 -2.91
N GLY A 71 -7.73 12.83 -1.75
CA GLY A 71 -9.18 12.88 -1.64
C GLY A 71 -9.85 11.50 -1.59
N LEU A 72 -11.07 11.42 -2.09
CA LEU A 72 -11.88 10.22 -2.02
C LEU A 72 -11.42 9.15 -3.02
N LEU A 73 -11.36 7.92 -2.57
CA LEU A 73 -10.98 6.77 -3.39
C LEU A 73 -11.94 6.55 -4.57
N VAL A 74 -13.22 6.75 -4.36
CA VAL A 74 -14.24 6.62 -5.42
C VAL A 74 -14.06 7.66 -6.53
N ASP A 75 -13.65 8.89 -6.21
CA ASP A 75 -13.37 9.92 -7.21
C ASP A 75 -12.11 9.58 -8.03
N PHE A 76 -11.11 9.00 -7.37
CA PHE A 76 -9.92 8.49 -8.05
C PHE A 76 -10.27 7.32 -8.97
N ALA A 77 -11.14 6.40 -8.53
CA ALA A 77 -11.61 5.29 -9.33
C ALA A 77 -12.38 5.76 -10.59
N ARG A 78 -13.29 6.72 -10.44
CA ARG A 78 -14.02 7.33 -11.57
C ARG A 78 -13.07 7.95 -12.61
N LYS A 79 -12.08 8.72 -12.15
CA LYS A 79 -11.09 9.36 -13.06
C LYS A 79 -10.32 8.35 -13.89
N LEU A 80 -10.15 7.13 -13.38
CA LEU A 80 -9.43 6.06 -14.05
C LEU A 80 -10.33 5.07 -14.78
N ASP A 81 -11.65 5.26 -14.75
CA ASP A 81 -12.62 4.29 -15.26
C ASP A 81 -12.37 2.88 -14.66
N ALA A 82 -12.15 2.83 -13.35
CA ALA A 82 -11.89 1.62 -12.60
C ALA A 82 -13.11 1.26 -11.73
N GLN A 83 -13.65 0.06 -11.93
CA GLN A 83 -14.84 -0.43 -11.22
C GLN A 83 -14.49 -1.36 -10.06
N ILE A 84 -13.22 -1.68 -9.86
CA ILE A 84 -12.77 -2.65 -8.86
C ILE A 84 -11.78 -1.98 -7.90
N ILE A 85 -12.07 -2.06 -6.61
CA ILE A 85 -11.12 -1.75 -5.54
C ILE A 85 -10.58 -3.07 -4.99
N VAL A 86 -9.27 -3.19 -4.87
CA VAL A 86 -8.60 -4.33 -4.24
C VAL A 86 -8.21 -3.97 -2.82
N ARG A 87 -8.47 -4.87 -1.88
CA ARG A 87 -8.05 -4.75 -0.47
C ARG A 87 -7.43 -6.05 0.01
N GLY A 88 -6.45 -5.94 0.90
CA GLY A 88 -5.85 -7.08 1.59
C GLY A 88 -6.42 -7.26 2.99
N LEU A 89 -6.77 -8.48 3.37
CA LEU A 89 -7.24 -8.81 4.72
C LEU A 89 -6.17 -9.62 5.45
N ARG A 90 -5.79 -9.19 6.65
CA ARG A 90 -4.78 -9.84 7.50
C ARG A 90 -5.39 -10.57 8.69
N ALA A 91 -6.39 -9.97 9.33
CA ALA A 91 -7.03 -10.49 10.55
C ALA A 91 -8.53 -10.13 10.59
N VAL A 92 -9.25 -10.71 11.55
CA VAL A 92 -10.70 -10.45 11.72
C VAL A 92 -10.99 -8.98 11.99
N THR A 93 -10.18 -8.32 12.79
CA THR A 93 -10.31 -6.88 13.10
C THR A 93 -10.12 -5.98 11.87
N ASP A 94 -9.25 -6.37 10.93
CA ASP A 94 -9.11 -5.67 9.66
C ASP A 94 -10.39 -5.82 8.82
N PHE A 95 -11.05 -6.98 8.87
CA PHE A 95 -12.23 -7.26 8.06
C PHE A 95 -13.39 -6.33 8.38
N GLU A 96 -13.69 -6.06 9.64
CA GLU A 96 -14.79 -5.18 10.02
C GLU A 96 -14.60 -3.76 9.47
N TYR A 97 -13.40 -3.22 9.61
CA TYR A 97 -13.05 -1.90 9.07
C TYR A 97 -13.12 -1.88 7.54
N GLU A 98 -12.51 -2.87 6.87
CA GLU A 98 -12.48 -2.96 5.43
C GLU A 98 -13.89 -3.18 4.83
N LEU A 99 -14.74 -3.96 5.50
CA LEU A 99 -16.14 -4.14 5.12
C LEU A 99 -16.91 -2.83 5.20
N GLN A 100 -16.75 -2.07 6.28
CA GLN A 100 -17.38 -0.75 6.45
C GLN A 100 -16.95 0.20 5.34
N MET A 101 -15.65 0.23 5.02
CA MET A 101 -15.13 1.08 3.93
C MET A 101 -15.65 0.66 2.56
N SER A 102 -15.76 -0.63 2.30
CA SER A 102 -16.33 -1.18 1.06
C SER A 102 -17.79 -0.75 0.90
N GLN A 103 -18.60 -0.91 1.95
CA GLN A 103 -19.99 -0.49 1.94
C GLN A 103 -20.15 1.03 1.75
N THR A 104 -19.28 1.81 2.39
CA THR A 104 -19.25 3.27 2.21
C THR A 104 -18.95 3.64 0.77
N ASN A 105 -17.94 3.02 0.17
CA ASN A 105 -17.58 3.27 -1.24
C ASN A 105 -18.74 2.90 -2.18
N MET A 106 -19.44 1.78 -1.94
CA MET A 106 -20.60 1.36 -2.74
C MET A 106 -21.78 2.33 -2.62
N VAL A 107 -21.99 2.94 -1.45
CA VAL A 107 -23.01 3.98 -1.27
C VAL A 107 -22.66 5.25 -2.04
N LEU A 108 -21.36 5.60 -2.10
CA LEU A 108 -20.87 6.77 -2.83
C LEU A 108 -20.86 6.57 -4.34
N ASP A 109 -20.65 5.32 -4.78
CA ASP A 109 -20.65 4.93 -6.19
C ASP A 109 -21.04 3.45 -6.35
N GLN A 110 -22.23 3.20 -6.89
CA GLN A 110 -22.81 1.85 -7.05
C GLN A 110 -22.11 1.01 -8.13
N ASP A 111 -21.35 1.65 -9.02
CA ASP A 111 -20.59 0.97 -10.09
C ASP A 111 -19.23 0.48 -9.62
N ILE A 112 -18.84 0.79 -8.39
CA ILE A 112 -17.55 0.38 -7.80
C ILE A 112 -17.78 -0.74 -6.78
N ASP A 113 -17.09 -1.86 -6.97
CA ASP A 113 -17.12 -2.98 -6.03
C ASP A 113 -15.74 -3.27 -5.45
N THR A 114 -15.68 -3.98 -4.32
CA THR A 114 -14.44 -4.29 -3.61
C THR A 114 -14.16 -5.79 -3.60
N ILE A 115 -12.96 -6.16 -4.03
CA ILE A 115 -12.45 -7.53 -3.93
C ILE A 115 -11.45 -7.62 -2.79
N PHE A 116 -11.68 -8.58 -1.90
CA PHE A 116 -10.79 -8.84 -0.78
C PHE A 116 -9.88 -10.03 -1.06
N PHE A 117 -8.57 -9.82 -0.91
CA PHE A 117 -7.58 -10.88 -0.90
C PHE A 117 -7.15 -11.18 0.54
N THR A 118 -7.23 -12.41 0.96
CA THR A 118 -6.59 -12.83 2.21
C THR A 118 -5.08 -12.79 2.04
N THR A 119 -4.38 -12.15 2.96
CA THR A 119 -2.91 -12.16 3.01
C THR A 119 -2.42 -13.59 3.26
N CYS A 120 -1.34 -14.01 2.61
CA CYS A 120 -0.75 -15.30 2.91
C CYS A 120 -0.26 -15.36 4.36
N LEU A 121 -0.24 -16.56 4.95
CA LEU A 121 0.08 -16.75 6.38
C LEU A 121 1.46 -16.18 6.75
N GLU A 122 2.42 -16.24 5.83
CA GLU A 122 3.77 -15.72 6.02
C GLU A 122 3.78 -14.20 6.30
N TYR A 123 2.82 -13.43 5.75
CA TYR A 123 2.75 -11.98 5.89
C TYR A 123 1.52 -11.50 6.70
N ALA A 124 0.79 -12.41 7.32
CA ALA A 124 -0.45 -12.07 8.03
C ALA A 124 -0.26 -11.10 9.21
N TYR A 125 0.92 -11.13 9.84
CA TYR A 125 1.31 -10.23 10.93
C TYR A 125 1.93 -8.91 10.46
N LEU A 126 2.24 -8.79 9.16
CA LEU A 126 3.09 -7.73 8.64
C LEU A 126 2.31 -6.46 8.35
N SER A 127 2.82 -5.33 8.84
CA SER A 127 2.33 -3.99 8.52
C SER A 127 3.49 -3.03 8.32
N SER A 128 3.26 -1.91 7.63
CA SER A 128 4.27 -0.85 7.51
C SER A 128 4.68 -0.28 8.87
N SER A 129 3.76 -0.24 9.84
CA SER A 129 4.06 0.21 11.21
C SER A 129 5.00 -0.75 11.91
N THR A 130 4.77 -2.07 11.82
CA THR A 130 5.65 -3.11 12.35
C THR A 130 7.06 -3.02 11.74
N VAL A 131 7.15 -2.78 10.43
CA VAL A 131 8.45 -2.59 9.75
C VAL A 131 9.19 -1.37 10.30
N LYS A 132 8.51 -0.24 10.43
CA LYS A 132 9.11 0.99 10.97
C LYS A 132 9.60 0.82 12.40
N GLU A 133 8.81 0.18 13.24
CA GLU A 133 9.18 -0.11 14.64
C GLU A 133 10.39 -1.05 14.72
N ALA A 134 10.36 -2.17 13.98
CA ALA A 134 11.47 -3.11 13.92
C ALA A 134 12.78 -2.44 13.46
N ALA A 135 12.71 -1.64 12.39
CA ALA A 135 13.86 -0.89 11.87
C ALA A 135 14.37 0.16 12.88
N TYR A 136 13.46 0.84 13.60
CA TYR A 136 13.82 1.82 14.61
C TYR A 136 14.65 1.20 15.74
N TYR A 137 14.33 -0.02 16.15
CA TYR A 137 15.08 -0.76 17.18
C TYR A 137 16.24 -1.59 16.63
N GLY A 138 16.54 -1.49 15.32
CA GLY A 138 17.71 -2.12 14.71
C GLY A 138 17.54 -3.60 14.38
N ALA A 139 16.28 -4.10 14.35
CA ALA A 139 16.01 -5.47 13.93
C ALA A 139 16.17 -5.64 12.41
N ASP A 140 16.47 -6.86 11.97
CA ASP A 140 16.53 -7.20 10.55
C ASP A 140 15.13 -7.18 9.91
N ILE A 141 14.96 -6.32 8.92
CA ILE A 141 13.70 -6.16 8.16
C ILE A 141 13.73 -6.81 6.78
N SER A 142 14.78 -7.55 6.44
CA SER A 142 14.95 -8.16 5.12
C SER A 142 13.82 -9.14 4.74
N ARG A 143 13.15 -9.71 5.74
CA ARG A 143 11.98 -10.59 5.56
C ARG A 143 10.64 -9.85 5.50
N PHE A 144 10.64 -8.52 5.65
CA PHE A 144 9.41 -7.73 5.75
C PHE A 144 9.18 -6.87 4.52
N VAL A 145 10.24 -6.44 3.86
CA VAL A 145 10.18 -5.54 2.72
C VAL A 145 11.00 -6.07 1.55
N PRO A 146 10.69 -5.65 0.31
CA PRO A 146 11.53 -5.96 -0.84
C PRO A 146 12.98 -5.50 -0.62
N GLU A 147 13.94 -6.21 -1.19
CA GLU A 147 15.37 -5.95 -1.01
C GLU A 147 15.76 -4.50 -1.32
N SER A 148 15.21 -3.94 -2.41
CA SER A 148 15.46 -2.56 -2.82
C SER A 148 14.98 -1.51 -1.80
N VAL A 149 14.11 -1.90 -0.86
CA VAL A 149 13.49 -1.01 0.14
C VAL A 149 14.27 -1.03 1.47
N VAL A 150 14.99 -2.12 1.78
CA VAL A 150 15.67 -2.34 3.07
C VAL A 150 16.57 -1.16 3.44
N HIS A 151 17.52 -0.80 2.58
CA HIS A 151 18.46 0.29 2.84
C HIS A 151 17.79 1.65 2.95
N GLN A 152 16.74 1.88 2.15
CA GLN A 152 15.99 3.13 2.19
C GLN A 152 15.32 3.33 3.55
N VAL A 153 14.74 2.27 4.12
CA VAL A 153 14.11 2.31 5.45
C VAL A 153 15.13 2.63 6.54
N TYR A 154 16.27 1.91 6.57
CA TYR A 154 17.30 2.17 7.58
C TYR A 154 17.87 3.58 7.50
N ASN A 155 18.16 4.07 6.29
CA ASN A 155 18.66 5.43 6.10
C ASN A 155 17.67 6.46 6.62
N LYS A 156 16.38 6.28 6.30
CA LYS A 156 15.34 7.21 6.72
C LYS A 156 15.10 7.20 8.23
N ILE A 157 15.18 6.03 8.86
CA ILE A 157 15.10 5.90 10.33
C ILE A 157 16.30 6.56 11.00
N LYS A 158 17.50 6.43 10.44
CA LYS A 158 18.71 7.08 10.95
C LYS A 158 18.56 8.60 10.91
N GLU A 159 18.17 9.18 9.77
CA GLU A 159 17.90 10.61 9.63
C GLU A 159 16.88 11.12 10.67
N LYS A 160 15.85 10.31 10.92
CA LYS A 160 14.81 10.66 11.91
C LYS A 160 15.37 10.71 13.32
N LYS A 161 16.16 9.70 13.75
CA LYS A 161 16.79 9.65 15.06
C LYS A 161 17.76 10.81 15.28
N GLU A 162 18.53 11.18 14.26
CA GLU A 162 19.45 12.32 14.33
C GLU A 162 18.69 13.60 14.62
N LYS A 163 17.57 13.86 13.95
CA LYS A 163 16.71 15.03 14.18
C LYS A 163 16.03 15.03 15.56
N GLU A 164 15.67 13.87 16.10
CA GLU A 164 15.08 13.73 17.42
C GLU A 164 16.11 14.02 18.54
N ASN A 165 17.39 13.73 18.31
CA ASN A 165 18.47 13.98 19.26
C ASN A 165 18.97 15.44 19.25
N GLU A 166 18.63 16.24 18.23
CA GLU A 166 18.99 17.67 18.12
C GLU A 166 17.95 18.61 18.73
N GLN A 167 16.80 18.08 19.18
CA GLN A 167 15.71 18.81 19.84
C GLN A 167 15.74 18.64 21.36
#